data_9102ca382875ea431a5d204ff97294cf
#
_entry.id   9102ca382875ea431a5d204ff97294cf
#
_cell.length_a   1.000
_cell.length_b   1.000
_cell.length_c   1.000
_cell.angle_alpha   90.00
_cell.angle_beta   90.00
_cell.angle_gamma   90.00
#
_symmetry.space_group_name_H-M   'P 1'
#
loop_
_entity.id
_entity.type
_entity.pdbx_description
1 polymer ?
#
loop_
_entity_poly.entity_id
_entity_poly.type
_entity_poly.pdbx_seq_one_letter_code
_entity_poly.pdbx_strand_id
1 'polypeptide(L)'
;SDPDDSIEVPSVGGRPSRRLSRQTLSEVVEPRYEELFLLVQKELRQSGFEELVQAGGIVLTGGSARVEGVVELAEEVFHMPVRVGVPRGVDGMVNEICNPSYATGVGLLLYGSEDQCYSGAKRYRGKEQKKPLLERVFDWF
;
A
#
# COMPACT_ATOMS: atom_id res chain seq x y z
N SER A 1 -14.98 17.34 -14.60
CA SER A 1 -15.80 17.49 -13.37
C SER A 1 -16.20 18.94 -13.21
N ASP A 2 -17.45 19.18 -12.87
CA ASP A 2 -17.97 20.54 -12.71
C ASP A 2 -17.46 21.09 -11.37
N PRO A 3 -16.76 22.26 -11.31
CA PRO A 3 -16.24 22.81 -10.05
C PRO A 3 -17.33 23.20 -9.06
N ASP A 4 -18.56 23.40 -9.53
CA ASP A 4 -19.73 23.79 -8.72
C ASP A 4 -20.47 22.58 -8.10
N ASP A 5 -20.00 21.36 -8.32
CA ASP A 5 -20.59 20.16 -7.73
C ASP A 5 -20.50 20.22 -6.20
N SER A 6 -21.64 20.18 -5.51
CA SER A 6 -21.68 20.27 -4.05
C SER A 6 -21.70 18.88 -3.42
N ILE A 7 -20.81 18.67 -2.46
CA ILE A 7 -20.70 17.43 -1.69
C ILE A 7 -21.29 17.66 -0.29
N GLU A 8 -22.07 16.71 0.18
CA GLU A 8 -22.56 16.70 1.54
C GLU A 8 -21.53 16.07 2.48
N VAL A 9 -20.97 16.90 3.38
CA VAL A 9 -19.95 16.48 4.33
C VAL A 9 -20.60 16.30 5.71
N PRO A 10 -20.51 15.10 6.30
CA PRO A 10 -21.03 14.88 7.64
C PRO A 10 -20.25 15.70 8.66
N SER A 11 -20.96 16.35 9.58
CA SER A 11 -20.34 17.13 10.65
C SER A 11 -20.11 16.28 11.89
N VAL A 12 -19.01 16.52 12.58
CA VAL A 12 -18.66 15.84 13.85
C VAL A 12 -19.51 16.46 14.98
N GLY A 13 -19.95 15.64 15.94
CA GLY A 13 -20.63 16.09 17.16
C GLY A 13 -22.13 16.37 16.99
N GLY A 14 -22.84 15.64 16.10
CA GLY A 14 -24.30 15.70 15.97
C GLY A 14 -24.81 16.98 15.29
N ARG A 15 -23.94 17.76 14.67
CA ARG A 15 -24.34 18.90 13.85
C ARG A 15 -24.87 18.44 12.49
N PRO A 16 -25.81 19.17 11.87
CA PRO A 16 -26.31 18.83 10.55
C PRO A 16 -25.16 18.82 9.52
N SER A 17 -25.27 17.94 8.54
CA SER A 17 -24.34 17.88 7.40
C SER A 17 -24.27 19.24 6.70
N ARG A 18 -23.08 19.57 6.19
CA ARG A 18 -22.85 20.81 5.44
C ARG A 18 -22.61 20.48 3.97
N ARG A 19 -23.16 21.29 3.09
CA ARG A 19 -22.82 21.24 1.68
C ARG A 19 -21.60 22.13 1.44
N LEU A 20 -20.55 21.53 0.90
CA LEU A 20 -19.33 22.21 0.47
C LEU A 20 -19.14 22.00 -1.03
N SER A 21 -18.62 23.01 -1.72
CA SER A 21 -18.21 22.84 -3.11
C SER A 21 -16.98 21.91 -3.16
N ARG A 22 -16.81 21.20 -4.27
CA ARG A 22 -15.61 20.38 -4.51
C ARG A 22 -14.34 21.21 -4.42
N GLN A 23 -14.40 22.45 -4.91
CA GLN A 23 -13.28 23.40 -4.84
C GLN A 23 -12.87 23.68 -3.39
N THR A 24 -13.83 24.00 -2.51
CA THR A 24 -13.55 24.24 -1.08
C THR A 24 -12.93 23.00 -0.42
N LEU A 25 -13.37 21.81 -0.82
CA LEU A 25 -12.79 20.57 -0.31
C LEU A 25 -11.34 20.39 -0.80
N SER A 26 -11.08 20.66 -2.08
CA SER A 26 -9.73 20.61 -2.65
C SER A 26 -8.78 21.55 -1.93
N GLU A 27 -9.16 22.78 -1.69
CA GLU A 27 -8.37 23.79 -0.96
C GLU A 27 -7.95 23.34 0.45
N VAL A 28 -8.74 22.46 1.08
CA VAL A 28 -8.42 21.90 2.41
C VAL A 28 -7.59 20.63 2.31
N VAL A 29 -7.84 19.80 1.30
CA VAL A 29 -7.24 18.48 1.14
C VAL A 29 -5.84 18.56 0.53
N GLU A 30 -5.66 19.41 -0.48
CA GLU A 30 -4.39 19.57 -1.20
C GLU A 30 -3.20 19.90 -0.30
N PRO A 31 -3.25 20.88 0.63
CA PRO A 31 -2.14 21.16 1.54
C PRO A 31 -1.79 19.97 2.46
N ARG A 32 -2.75 19.13 2.76
CA ARG A 32 -2.52 17.92 3.59
C ARG A 32 -1.78 16.83 2.83
N TYR A 33 -2.05 16.67 1.52
CA TYR A 33 -1.28 15.79 0.66
C TYR A 33 0.13 16.31 0.44
N GLU A 34 0.27 17.62 0.20
CA GLU A 34 1.58 18.27 0.05
C GLU A 34 2.44 18.03 1.29
N GLU A 35 1.91 18.30 2.49
CA GLU A 35 2.60 18.06 3.75
C GLU A 35 3.02 16.58 3.91
N LEU A 36 2.13 15.65 3.59
CA LEU A 36 2.43 14.22 3.62
C LEU A 36 3.57 13.86 2.66
N PHE A 37 3.53 14.35 1.43
CA PHE A 37 4.56 14.06 0.43
C PHE A 37 5.91 14.67 0.80
N LEU A 38 5.94 15.87 1.35
CA LEU A 38 7.14 16.50 1.87
C LEU A 38 7.77 15.70 3.02
N LEU A 39 6.95 15.15 3.92
CA LEU A 39 7.44 14.27 4.98
C LEU A 39 8.05 13.00 4.42
N VAL A 40 7.39 12.35 3.44
CA VAL A 40 7.92 11.15 2.78
C VAL A 40 9.20 11.46 2.02
N GLN A 41 9.26 12.58 1.30
CA GLN A 41 10.48 13.02 0.60
C GLN A 41 11.64 13.21 1.55
N LYS A 42 11.39 13.82 2.71
CA LYS A 42 12.41 13.99 3.76
C LYS A 42 12.94 12.64 4.25
N GLU A 43 12.08 11.67 4.49
CA GLU A 43 12.47 10.32 4.89
C GLU A 43 13.29 9.61 3.81
N LEU A 44 12.90 9.73 2.55
CA LEU A 44 13.67 9.18 1.40
C LEU A 44 15.08 9.76 1.34
N ARG A 45 15.24 11.07 1.52
CA ARG A 45 16.55 11.72 1.55
C ARG A 45 17.40 11.26 2.75
N GLN A 46 16.80 11.16 3.92
CA GLN A 46 17.50 10.74 5.13
C GLN A 46 17.94 9.27 5.08
N SER A 47 17.16 8.41 4.43
CA SER A 47 17.49 6.99 4.26
C SER A 47 18.59 6.74 3.21
N GLY A 48 18.95 7.73 2.38
CA GLY A 48 19.92 7.59 1.29
C GLY A 48 19.43 6.78 0.09
N PHE A 49 18.13 6.47 0.02
CA PHE A 49 17.53 5.72 -1.09
C PHE A 49 17.03 6.60 -2.24
N GLU A 50 17.15 7.91 -2.15
CA GLU A 50 16.62 8.86 -3.13
C GLU A 50 17.11 8.56 -4.55
N GLU A 51 18.41 8.31 -4.74
CA GLU A 51 18.97 7.98 -6.05
C GLU A 51 18.44 6.67 -6.64
N LEU A 52 18.18 5.66 -5.79
CA LEU A 52 17.64 4.38 -6.24
C LEU A 52 16.16 4.52 -6.66
N VAL A 53 15.40 5.31 -5.93
CA VAL A 53 13.99 5.58 -6.23
C VAL A 53 13.84 6.44 -7.48
N GLN A 54 14.76 7.35 -7.73
CA GLN A 54 14.73 8.25 -8.90
C GLN A 54 14.65 7.49 -10.23
N ALA A 55 15.35 6.38 -10.35
CA ALA A 55 15.32 5.56 -11.56
C ALA A 55 13.99 4.79 -11.76
N GLY A 56 13.32 4.42 -10.67
CA GLY A 56 12.11 3.61 -10.69
C GLY A 56 10.80 4.42 -10.63
N GLY A 57 10.86 5.65 -10.16
CA GLY A 57 9.71 6.49 -9.87
C GLY A 57 8.93 6.05 -8.62
N ILE A 58 7.82 6.74 -8.38
CA ILE A 58 6.96 6.54 -7.19
C ILE A 58 5.65 5.87 -7.60
N VAL A 59 5.17 4.96 -6.76
CA VAL A 59 3.89 4.31 -6.95
C VAL A 59 2.98 4.65 -5.78
N LEU A 60 1.91 5.39 -6.07
CA LEU A 60 0.84 5.66 -5.11
C LEU A 60 -0.20 4.54 -5.18
N THR A 61 -0.71 4.11 -4.03
CA THR A 61 -1.76 3.10 -3.97
C THR A 61 -2.68 3.35 -2.78
N GLY A 62 -3.75 2.57 -2.67
CA GLY A 62 -4.78 2.80 -1.67
C GLY A 62 -5.91 3.69 -2.18
N GLY A 63 -6.98 3.80 -1.40
CA GLY A 63 -8.18 4.57 -1.80
C GLY A 63 -7.89 6.05 -2.06
N SER A 64 -7.01 6.63 -1.25
CA SER A 64 -6.61 8.04 -1.35
C SER A 64 -5.85 8.38 -2.63
N ALA A 65 -5.18 7.40 -3.26
CA ALA A 65 -4.48 7.61 -4.53
C ALA A 65 -5.44 7.85 -5.72
N ARG A 66 -6.74 7.76 -5.50
CA ARG A 66 -7.78 8.04 -6.50
C ARG A 66 -8.27 9.49 -6.51
N VAL A 67 -7.81 10.29 -5.58
CA VAL A 67 -8.16 11.71 -5.55
C VAL A 67 -7.58 12.38 -6.79
N GLU A 68 -8.43 13.16 -7.46
CA GLU A 68 -8.07 13.92 -8.67
C GLU A 68 -6.94 14.90 -8.35
N GLY A 69 -5.91 14.98 -9.19
CA GLY A 69 -4.76 15.87 -8.98
C GLY A 69 -3.67 15.35 -8.04
N VAL A 70 -3.88 14.21 -7.36
CA VAL A 70 -2.91 13.70 -6.37
C VAL A 70 -1.61 13.20 -7.02
N VAL A 71 -1.68 12.69 -8.25
CA VAL A 71 -0.50 12.22 -9.00
C VAL A 71 0.36 13.41 -9.41
N GLU A 72 -0.27 14.42 -9.98
CA GLU A 72 0.37 15.65 -10.42
C GLU A 72 1.05 16.37 -9.25
N LEU A 73 0.36 16.49 -8.12
CA LEU A 73 0.93 17.08 -6.90
C LEU A 73 2.13 16.26 -6.39
N ALA A 74 2.05 14.93 -6.45
CA ALA A 74 3.16 14.08 -6.05
C ALA A 74 4.36 14.23 -6.99
N GLU A 75 4.16 14.32 -8.30
CA GLU A 75 5.22 14.57 -9.28
C GLU A 75 5.89 15.92 -9.03
N GLU A 76 5.11 16.94 -8.68
CA GLU A 76 5.61 18.28 -8.35
C GLU A 76 6.49 18.26 -7.09
N VAL A 77 6.07 17.55 -6.04
CA VAL A 77 6.83 17.49 -4.78
C VAL A 77 8.06 16.60 -4.89
N PHE A 78 7.94 15.43 -5.49
CA PHE A 78 9.05 14.46 -5.56
C PHE A 78 10.01 14.72 -6.69
N HIS A 79 9.62 15.46 -7.72
CA HIS A 79 10.37 15.67 -8.98
C HIS A 79 10.74 14.34 -9.67
N MET A 80 9.87 13.37 -9.57
CA MET A 80 10.02 12.01 -10.11
C MET A 80 8.72 11.57 -10.77
N PRO A 81 8.77 10.63 -11.73
CA PRO A 81 7.58 10.06 -12.32
C PRO A 81 6.71 9.36 -11.25
N VAL A 82 5.42 9.64 -11.24
CA VAL A 82 4.47 9.04 -10.31
C VAL A 82 3.37 8.31 -11.07
N ARG A 83 2.95 7.16 -10.57
CA ARG A 83 1.82 6.42 -11.10
C ARG A 83 0.96 5.83 -10.02
N VAL A 84 -0.29 5.57 -10.33
CA VAL A 84 -1.18 4.81 -9.44
C VAL A 84 -0.94 3.32 -9.63
N GLY A 85 -0.71 2.61 -8.53
CA GLY A 85 -0.56 1.16 -8.49
C GLY A 85 -1.87 0.46 -8.16
N VAL A 86 -2.11 -0.65 -8.86
CA VAL A 86 -3.24 -1.54 -8.61
C VAL A 86 -2.73 -2.92 -8.20
N PRO A 87 -3.51 -3.70 -7.43
CA PRO A 87 -3.16 -5.08 -7.08
C PRO A 87 -2.92 -5.93 -8.32
N ARG A 88 -1.95 -6.85 -8.24
CA ARG A 88 -1.61 -7.80 -9.30
C ARG A 88 -1.31 -9.16 -8.68
N GLY A 89 -1.28 -10.21 -9.51
CA GLY A 89 -0.91 -11.55 -9.07
C GLY A 89 -2.01 -12.29 -8.31
N VAL A 90 -3.26 -11.92 -8.51
CA VAL A 90 -4.43 -12.61 -7.95
C VAL A 90 -5.36 -12.99 -9.08
N ASP A 91 -5.85 -14.23 -9.05
CA ASP A 91 -6.87 -14.75 -9.96
C ASP A 91 -8.26 -14.60 -9.35
N GLY A 92 -9.30 -14.58 -10.16
CA GLY A 92 -10.69 -14.49 -9.75
C GLY A 92 -11.37 -13.22 -10.22
N MET A 93 -11.93 -12.41 -9.32
CA MET A 93 -12.69 -11.17 -9.63
C MET A 93 -11.77 -10.01 -10.03
N VAL A 94 -10.94 -10.22 -11.04
CA VAL A 94 -9.86 -9.29 -11.44
C VAL A 94 -10.39 -7.89 -11.74
N ASN A 95 -11.56 -7.75 -12.37
CA ASN A 95 -12.14 -6.46 -12.72
C ASN A 95 -12.54 -5.61 -11.50
N GLU A 96 -12.86 -6.24 -10.39
CA GLU A 96 -13.23 -5.55 -9.16
C GLU A 96 -12.00 -5.27 -8.28
N ILE A 97 -11.06 -6.21 -8.24
CA ILE A 97 -9.87 -6.16 -7.38
C ILE A 97 -8.79 -5.23 -7.95
N CYS A 98 -8.73 -5.01 -9.27
CA CYS A 98 -7.81 -4.07 -9.93
C CYS A 98 -8.12 -2.60 -9.61
N ASN A 99 -8.31 -2.30 -8.34
CA ASN A 99 -8.58 -0.97 -7.82
C ASN A 99 -7.57 -0.68 -6.68
N PRO A 100 -6.94 0.50 -6.68
CA PRO A 100 -5.98 0.86 -5.63
C PRO A 100 -6.51 0.70 -4.21
N SER A 101 -7.83 0.88 -4.02
CA SER A 101 -8.48 0.76 -2.71
C SER A 101 -8.32 -0.63 -2.07
N TYR A 102 -8.11 -1.67 -2.86
CA TYR A 102 -7.96 -3.04 -2.37
C TYR A 102 -6.50 -3.48 -2.19
N ALA A 103 -5.53 -2.61 -2.49
CA ALA A 103 -4.12 -2.96 -2.46
C ALA A 103 -3.65 -3.55 -1.12
N THR A 104 -4.06 -2.96 -0.01
CA THR A 104 -3.72 -3.47 1.33
C THR A 104 -4.36 -4.84 1.59
N GLY A 105 -5.65 -5.01 1.27
CA GLY A 105 -6.35 -6.28 1.47
C GLY A 105 -5.75 -7.42 0.65
N VAL A 106 -5.50 -7.17 -0.63
CA VAL A 106 -4.83 -8.15 -1.52
C VAL A 106 -3.42 -8.46 -1.04
N GLY A 107 -2.65 -7.45 -0.64
CA GLY A 107 -1.30 -7.63 -0.11
C GLY A 107 -1.28 -8.50 1.16
N LEU A 108 -2.23 -8.31 2.08
CA LEU A 108 -2.35 -9.13 3.27
C LEU A 108 -2.71 -10.59 2.95
N LEU A 109 -3.57 -10.82 1.96
CA LEU A 109 -3.92 -12.17 1.51
C LEU A 109 -2.72 -12.89 0.89
N LEU A 110 -1.97 -12.20 0.02
CA LEU A 110 -0.76 -12.74 -0.58
C LEU A 110 0.30 -13.06 0.48
N TYR A 111 0.56 -12.12 1.39
CA TYR A 111 1.48 -12.32 2.50
C TYR A 111 1.09 -13.51 3.38
N GLY A 112 -0.20 -13.60 3.75
CA GLY A 112 -0.69 -14.72 4.56
C GLY A 112 -0.61 -16.06 3.83
N SER A 113 -0.79 -16.10 2.51
CA SER A 113 -0.63 -17.33 1.72
C SER A 113 0.82 -17.79 1.66
N GLU A 114 1.77 -16.88 1.52
CA GLU A 114 3.21 -17.18 1.56
C GLU A 114 3.65 -17.68 2.93
N ASP A 115 3.18 -17.06 4.01
CA ASP A 115 3.52 -17.45 5.38
C ASP A 115 2.94 -18.84 5.73
N GLN A 116 1.75 -19.18 5.24
CA GLN A 116 1.19 -20.52 5.37
C GLN A 116 2.02 -21.58 4.63
N CYS A 117 2.53 -21.28 3.45
CA CYS A 117 3.46 -22.16 2.75
C CYS A 117 4.75 -22.39 3.55
N TYR A 118 5.29 -21.34 4.17
CA TYR A 118 6.49 -21.43 5.01
C TYR A 118 6.22 -22.22 6.29
N SER A 119 5.09 -22.00 6.94
CA SER A 119 4.68 -22.75 8.15
C SER A 119 4.38 -24.22 7.85
N GLY A 120 3.80 -24.50 6.68
CA GLY A 120 3.60 -25.87 6.19
C GLY A 120 4.90 -26.60 5.94
N ALA A 121 5.87 -25.94 5.30
CA ALA A 121 7.21 -26.51 5.07
C ALA A 121 7.96 -26.78 6.39
N LYS A 122 7.83 -25.89 7.39
CA LYS A 122 8.40 -26.13 8.73
C LYS A 122 7.73 -27.30 9.45
N ARG A 123 6.43 -27.51 9.31
CA ARG A 123 5.73 -28.69 9.88
C ARG A 123 6.15 -29.99 9.21
N TYR A 124 6.41 -29.98 7.91
CA TYR A 124 6.94 -31.16 7.21
C TYR A 124 8.38 -31.47 7.60
N ARG A 125 9.23 -30.45 7.84
CA ARG A 125 10.60 -30.62 8.31
C ARG A 125 10.69 -31.08 9.78
N GLY A 126 9.68 -30.85 10.59
CA GLY A 126 9.60 -31.29 11.99
C GLY A 126 9.25 -32.78 12.16
N LYS A 127 8.95 -33.51 11.07
CA LYS A 127 8.72 -34.96 11.05
C LYS A 127 9.88 -35.77 10.43
N GLU A 128 11.06 -35.20 10.28
CA GLU A 128 12.25 -36.05 10.20
C GLU A 128 12.35 -36.81 11.52
N GLN A 129 11.97 -38.06 11.45
CA GLN A 129 12.13 -39.02 12.53
C GLN A 129 13.58 -38.91 13.01
N LYS A 130 13.77 -38.43 14.24
CA LYS A 130 15.04 -38.54 14.91
C LYS A 130 15.36 -40.05 14.93
N LYS A 131 16.35 -40.45 14.16
CA LYS A 131 16.87 -41.82 14.22
C LYS A 131 17.03 -42.16 15.70
N PRO A 132 16.56 -43.34 16.15
CA PRO A 132 16.70 -43.72 17.54
C PRO A 132 18.19 -43.67 17.93
N LEU A 133 18.45 -43.33 19.17
CA LEU A 133 19.81 -43.06 19.70
C LEU A 133 20.80 -44.19 19.38
N LEU A 134 20.32 -45.44 19.28
CA LEU A 134 21.09 -46.63 18.90
C LEU A 134 21.62 -46.60 17.46
N GLU A 135 20.86 -46.10 16.47
CA GLU A 135 21.35 -45.96 15.09
C GLU A 135 22.43 -44.87 14.95
N ARG A 136 22.37 -43.83 15.78
CA ARG A 136 23.40 -42.75 15.76
C ARG A 136 24.74 -43.20 16.36
N VAL A 137 24.73 -44.20 17.17
CA VAL A 137 25.98 -44.78 17.76
C VAL A 137 26.66 -45.70 16.76
N PHE A 138 25.90 -46.38 15.89
CA PHE A 138 26.48 -47.26 14.85
C PHE A 138 27.07 -46.49 13.66
N ASP A 139 26.65 -45.29 13.39
CA ASP A 139 27.25 -44.45 12.35
C ASP A 139 28.60 -43.81 12.80
N TRP A 140 29.09 -44.14 14.00
CA TRP A 140 30.36 -43.63 14.57
C TRP A 140 31.48 -44.66 14.62
N PHE A 141 31.20 -45.89 14.21
CA PHE A 141 32.17 -46.99 14.04
C PHE A 141 32.18 -47.43 12.57
#